data_2ede4ce66515960608951e1456997682
#
_entry.id   2ede4ce66515960608951e1456997682
#
_cell.length_a   1.000
_cell.length_b   1.000
_cell.length_c   1.000
_cell.angle_alpha   90.00
_cell.angle_beta   90.00
_cell.angle_gamma   90.00
#
_symmetry.space_group_name_H-M   'P 1'
#
loop_
_entity.id
_entity.type
_entity.pdbx_description
1 polymer ?
#
loop_
_entity_poly.entity_id
_entity_poly.type
_entity_poly.pdbx_seq_one_letter_code
_entity_poly.pdbx_strand_id
1 'polypeptide(L)'
;LRARDQGFGQGQVVDLSLFEPLFSILGPMATAHAIDGSVPKRSGNWGDVAAPRNVYECSDGGYVAMSATMQSMWEKLAVAIERPELVEDPRFLTNPDRVQNRSELEAIVSEFFAKRTVQENLTYFEERGITVGPICNIADLIKHPFILGRQVVKTYADPDHGALPMHAPFPKLSGTPGTVRTPAPMQGQNTDEVLSE
;
A
#
# COMPACT_ATOMS: atom_id res chain seq x y z
N LEU A 1 21.28 21.55 3.21
CA LEU A 1 21.11 23.00 3.45
C LEU A 1 21.22 23.32 4.93
N ARG A 2 20.39 22.73 5.81
CA ARG A 2 20.39 23.02 7.25
C ARG A 2 21.77 22.82 7.91
N ALA A 3 22.49 21.73 7.59
CA ALA A 3 23.82 21.47 8.11
C ALA A 3 24.82 22.54 7.65
N ARG A 4 24.74 22.97 6.39
CA ARG A 4 25.55 24.06 5.84
C ARG A 4 25.25 25.38 6.55
N ASP A 5 24.00 25.72 6.73
CA ASP A 5 23.54 27.01 7.29
C ASP A 5 23.79 27.11 8.80
N GLN A 6 23.89 25.97 9.52
CA GLN A 6 24.19 25.90 10.94
C GLN A 6 25.69 25.82 11.29
N GLY A 7 26.60 26.19 10.36
CA GLY A 7 28.03 26.34 10.63
C GLY A 7 28.87 25.06 10.46
N PHE A 8 28.33 23.98 9.98
CA PHE A 8 29.12 22.80 9.58
C PHE A 8 29.81 23.00 8.21
N GLY A 9 29.51 24.12 7.52
CA GLY A 9 30.23 24.67 6.38
C GLY A 9 30.34 23.85 5.11
N GLN A 10 30.02 22.54 5.17
CA GLN A 10 30.18 21.62 4.05
C GLN A 10 28.84 20.97 3.69
N GLY A 11 28.56 20.93 2.38
CA GLY A 11 27.55 20.07 1.81
C GLY A 11 28.00 18.62 1.85
N GLN A 12 27.08 17.70 1.56
CA GLN A 12 27.40 16.28 1.45
C GLN A 12 26.83 15.74 0.13
N VAL A 13 27.46 14.71 -0.39
CA VAL A 13 26.94 13.92 -1.50
C VAL A 13 25.92 12.94 -0.94
N VAL A 14 24.77 12.86 -1.58
CA VAL A 14 23.79 11.78 -1.33
C VAL A 14 23.92 10.81 -2.48
N ASP A 15 24.49 9.64 -2.19
CA ASP A 15 24.57 8.53 -3.12
C ASP A 15 23.43 7.55 -2.80
N LEU A 16 22.60 7.26 -3.78
CA LEU A 16 21.42 6.41 -3.64
C LEU A 16 21.24 5.57 -4.90
N SER A 17 21.55 4.29 -4.81
CA SER A 17 21.27 3.36 -5.90
C SER A 17 19.77 3.06 -6.00
N LEU A 18 19.31 2.60 -7.15
CA LEU A 18 17.94 2.11 -7.31
C LEU A 18 17.68 0.80 -6.57
N PHE A 19 18.72 0.05 -6.27
CA PHE A 19 18.65 -1.27 -5.66
C PHE A 19 18.53 -1.24 -4.14
N GLU A 20 19.33 -0.41 -3.46
CA GLU A 20 19.43 -0.41 -1.99
C GLU A 20 18.11 -0.10 -1.28
N PRO A 21 17.32 0.90 -1.67
CA PRO A 21 16.02 1.15 -1.06
C PRO A 21 15.05 -0.02 -1.23
N LEU A 22 15.05 -0.67 -2.41
CA LEU A 22 14.22 -1.85 -2.67
C LEU A 22 14.67 -3.04 -1.83
N PHE A 23 15.98 -3.24 -1.67
CA PHE A 23 16.51 -4.28 -0.80
C PHE A 23 16.13 -4.05 0.66
N SER A 24 16.13 -2.80 1.14
CA SER A 24 15.75 -2.48 2.52
C SER A 24 14.29 -2.82 2.84
N ILE A 25 13.39 -2.80 1.84
CA ILE A 25 11.98 -3.16 1.99
C ILE A 25 11.80 -4.68 2.25
N LEU A 26 12.77 -5.52 1.89
CA LEU A 26 12.75 -6.96 2.18
C LEU A 26 12.78 -7.25 3.69
N GLY A 27 13.09 -6.24 4.50
CA GLY A 27 13.08 -6.36 5.97
C GLY A 27 14.06 -7.43 6.48
N PRO A 28 13.62 -8.37 7.32
CA PRO A 28 14.51 -9.33 7.96
C PRO A 28 14.89 -10.53 7.10
N MET A 29 14.54 -10.59 5.82
CA MET A 29 14.71 -11.80 5.00
C MET A 29 16.17 -12.23 4.87
N ALA A 30 17.11 -11.30 4.73
CA ALA A 30 18.54 -11.61 4.68
C ALA A 30 19.04 -12.19 6.02
N THR A 31 18.57 -11.64 7.14
CA THR A 31 18.93 -12.14 8.48
C THR A 31 18.34 -13.52 8.73
N ALA A 32 17.08 -13.76 8.37
CA ALA A 32 16.45 -15.07 8.50
C ALA A 32 17.20 -16.12 7.69
N HIS A 33 17.55 -15.81 6.44
CA HIS A 33 18.36 -16.70 5.62
C HIS A 33 19.73 -17.04 6.26
N ALA A 34 20.38 -16.06 6.87
CA ALA A 34 21.66 -16.30 7.54
C ALA A 34 21.54 -17.16 8.81
N ILE A 35 20.39 -17.14 9.50
CA ILE A 35 20.17 -17.90 10.74
C ILE A 35 19.75 -19.34 10.46
N ASP A 36 18.81 -19.55 9.56
CA ASP A 36 18.14 -20.85 9.36
C ASP A 36 18.15 -21.35 7.90
N GLY A 37 18.74 -20.58 6.98
CA GLY A 37 18.79 -20.92 5.55
C GLY A 37 17.48 -20.72 4.82
N SER A 38 16.47 -20.07 5.43
CA SER A 38 15.16 -19.88 4.83
C SER A 38 15.25 -19.04 3.55
N VAL A 39 14.50 -19.45 2.52
CA VAL A 39 14.36 -18.72 1.26
C VAL A 39 12.87 -18.54 1.02
N PRO A 40 12.37 -17.27 1.05
CA PRO A 40 10.97 -17.00 0.79
C PRO A 40 10.55 -17.49 -0.60
N LYS A 41 9.38 -18.13 -0.67
CA LYS A 41 8.77 -18.58 -1.93
C LYS A 41 7.80 -17.51 -2.45
N ARG A 42 7.41 -17.65 -3.70
CA ARG A 42 6.33 -16.83 -4.26
C ARG A 42 5.02 -17.22 -3.58
N SER A 43 4.36 -16.24 -2.96
CA SER A 43 3.18 -16.44 -2.13
C SER A 43 1.93 -15.70 -2.68
N GLY A 44 2.02 -15.01 -3.81
CA GLY A 44 0.92 -14.17 -4.30
C GLY A 44 0.70 -12.96 -3.38
N ASN A 45 -0.54 -12.77 -2.93
CA ASN A 45 -0.93 -11.62 -2.09
C ASN A 45 -0.71 -11.85 -0.58
N TRP A 46 -0.21 -12.99 -0.18
CA TRP A 46 -0.03 -13.35 1.24
C TRP A 46 1.41 -13.21 1.68
N GLY A 47 1.61 -12.92 2.97
CA GLY A 47 2.93 -12.96 3.60
C GLY A 47 3.08 -14.21 4.46
N ASP A 48 4.31 -14.71 4.64
CA ASP A 48 4.56 -15.98 5.35
C ASP A 48 4.49 -15.86 6.88
N VAL A 49 4.32 -14.65 7.42
CA VAL A 49 4.46 -14.38 8.86
C VAL A 49 3.13 -14.23 9.59
N ALA A 50 2.01 -14.03 8.90
CA ALA A 50 0.73 -13.77 9.54
C ALA A 50 -0.48 -14.16 8.69
N ALA A 51 -1.55 -14.63 9.35
CA ALA A 51 -2.81 -15.03 8.74
C ALA A 51 -4.01 -14.76 9.69
N PRO A 52 -5.23 -14.41 9.15
CA PRO A 52 -5.50 -14.14 7.75
C PRO A 52 -5.05 -12.72 7.34
N ARG A 53 -4.47 -12.62 6.15
CA ARG A 53 -4.09 -11.36 5.53
C ARG A 53 -3.97 -11.58 4.03
N ASN A 54 -4.92 -11.03 3.27
CA ASN A 54 -4.99 -11.27 1.82
C ASN A 54 -5.83 -10.20 1.11
N VAL A 55 -5.94 -10.35 -0.20
CA VAL A 55 -6.89 -9.66 -1.07
C VAL A 55 -7.96 -10.65 -1.49
N TYR A 56 -9.23 -10.29 -1.29
CA TYR A 56 -10.38 -11.15 -1.53
C TYR A 56 -11.25 -10.60 -2.64
N GLU A 57 -11.66 -11.46 -3.55
CA GLU A 57 -12.60 -11.12 -4.62
C GLU A 57 -14.03 -11.04 -4.06
N CYS A 58 -14.77 -10.04 -4.52
CA CYS A 58 -16.16 -9.76 -4.14
C CYS A 58 -17.11 -10.15 -5.26
N SER A 59 -18.43 -10.20 -4.95
CA SER A 59 -19.47 -10.64 -5.89
C SER A 59 -19.60 -9.77 -7.16
N ASP A 60 -19.15 -8.53 -7.09
CA ASP A 60 -19.14 -7.57 -8.20
C ASP A 60 -17.84 -7.57 -9.03
N GLY A 61 -16.94 -8.53 -8.76
CA GLY A 61 -15.63 -8.63 -9.43
C GLY A 61 -14.59 -7.64 -8.95
N GLY A 62 -14.91 -6.79 -7.97
CA GLY A 62 -13.96 -5.94 -7.27
C GLY A 62 -13.23 -6.70 -6.17
N TYR A 63 -12.27 -6.04 -5.52
CA TYR A 63 -11.39 -6.66 -4.53
C TYR A 63 -11.31 -5.83 -3.27
N VAL A 64 -11.21 -6.52 -2.12
CA VAL A 64 -11.01 -5.93 -0.79
C VAL A 64 -9.76 -6.53 -0.17
N ALA A 65 -8.87 -5.68 0.32
CA ALA A 65 -7.76 -6.09 1.18
C ALA A 65 -8.21 -6.14 2.64
N MET A 66 -7.85 -7.20 3.36
CA MET A 66 -8.15 -7.36 4.78
C MET A 66 -6.94 -7.89 5.53
N SER A 67 -6.77 -7.45 6.77
CA SER A 67 -5.76 -7.96 7.69
C SER A 67 -6.36 -8.12 9.10
N ALA A 68 -6.46 -9.35 9.57
CA ALA A 68 -6.95 -9.69 10.91
C ALA A 68 -5.97 -10.64 11.63
N THR A 69 -4.68 -10.26 11.63
CA THR A 69 -3.58 -11.13 12.09
C THR A 69 -3.38 -11.13 13.60
N MET A 70 -3.74 -10.04 14.29
CA MET A 70 -3.73 -9.99 15.76
C MET A 70 -4.80 -10.91 16.31
N GLN A 71 -4.55 -11.57 17.45
CA GLN A 71 -5.49 -12.53 18.04
C GLN A 71 -6.89 -11.94 18.24
N SER A 72 -6.99 -10.75 18.83
CA SER A 72 -8.27 -10.07 19.03
C SER A 72 -9.00 -9.70 17.73
N MET A 73 -8.25 -9.47 16.64
CA MET A 73 -8.85 -9.20 15.32
C MET A 73 -9.30 -10.49 14.64
N TRP A 74 -8.56 -11.58 14.83
CA TRP A 74 -8.96 -12.90 14.39
C TRP A 74 -10.28 -13.35 15.02
N GLU A 75 -10.39 -13.20 16.33
CA GLU A 75 -11.61 -13.54 17.08
C GLU A 75 -12.83 -12.74 16.58
N LYS A 76 -12.65 -11.43 16.37
CA LYS A 76 -13.69 -10.58 15.76
C LYS A 76 -14.05 -11.02 14.36
N LEU A 77 -13.04 -11.37 13.54
CA LEU A 77 -13.27 -11.84 12.17
C LEU A 77 -14.06 -13.13 12.15
N ALA A 78 -13.69 -14.12 12.97
CA ALA A 78 -14.38 -15.41 13.03
C ALA A 78 -15.88 -15.22 13.36
N VAL A 79 -16.20 -14.35 14.31
CA VAL A 79 -17.60 -13.98 14.62
C VAL A 79 -18.25 -13.26 13.43
N ALA A 80 -17.55 -12.31 12.80
CA ALA A 80 -18.09 -11.53 11.70
C ALA A 80 -18.38 -12.37 10.44
N ILE A 81 -17.56 -13.39 10.17
CA ILE A 81 -17.79 -14.32 9.06
C ILE A 81 -18.76 -15.48 9.43
N GLU A 82 -19.47 -15.34 10.55
CA GLU A 82 -20.47 -16.31 11.05
C GLU A 82 -19.87 -17.70 11.35
N ARG A 83 -18.60 -17.74 11.73
CA ARG A 83 -17.86 -18.98 12.04
C ARG A 83 -17.12 -18.85 13.40
N PRO A 84 -17.83 -18.54 14.50
CA PRO A 84 -17.20 -18.33 15.81
C PRO A 84 -16.45 -19.57 16.34
N GLU A 85 -16.85 -20.76 15.92
CA GLU A 85 -16.21 -22.02 16.31
C GLU A 85 -14.76 -22.13 15.85
N LEU A 86 -14.35 -21.36 14.82
CA LEU A 86 -12.97 -21.35 14.34
C LEU A 86 -11.98 -20.76 15.36
N VAL A 87 -12.46 -20.01 16.35
CA VAL A 87 -11.62 -19.44 17.41
C VAL A 87 -11.05 -20.55 18.31
N GLU A 88 -11.81 -21.62 18.53
CA GLU A 88 -11.41 -22.75 19.35
C GLU A 88 -10.86 -23.93 18.52
N ASP A 89 -10.87 -23.82 17.19
CA ASP A 89 -10.35 -24.86 16.31
C ASP A 89 -8.82 -24.95 16.43
N PRO A 90 -8.25 -26.13 16.76
CA PRO A 90 -6.81 -26.32 16.91
C PRO A 90 -5.98 -25.87 15.71
N ARG A 91 -6.56 -25.87 14.50
CA ARG A 91 -5.90 -25.44 13.28
C ARG A 91 -5.69 -23.91 13.21
N PHE A 92 -6.44 -23.14 14.02
CA PHE A 92 -6.48 -21.67 13.91
C PHE A 92 -6.29 -20.93 15.24
N LEU A 93 -5.97 -21.64 16.31
CA LEU A 93 -5.82 -21.09 17.67
C LEU A 93 -4.82 -19.95 17.75
N THR A 94 -3.63 -20.16 17.22
CA THR A 94 -2.55 -19.17 17.24
C THR A 94 -2.20 -18.70 15.84
N ASN A 95 -1.47 -17.58 15.72
CA ASN A 95 -1.01 -17.13 14.40
C ASN A 95 -0.14 -18.19 13.68
N PRO A 96 0.82 -18.89 14.32
CA PRO A 96 1.53 -19.99 13.67
C PRO A 96 0.60 -21.09 13.14
N ASP A 97 -0.43 -21.48 13.88
CA ASP A 97 -1.40 -22.50 13.44
C ASP A 97 -2.17 -22.01 12.20
N ARG A 98 -2.62 -20.74 12.22
CA ARG A 98 -3.27 -20.12 11.06
C ARG A 98 -2.38 -20.00 9.83
N VAL A 99 -1.09 -19.71 10.04
CA VAL A 99 -0.11 -19.67 8.95
C VAL A 99 0.10 -21.05 8.36
N GLN A 100 0.19 -22.09 9.19
CA GLN A 100 0.35 -23.47 8.75
C GLN A 100 -0.88 -23.98 7.97
N ASN A 101 -2.09 -23.64 8.44
CA ASN A 101 -3.35 -24.06 7.83
C ASN A 101 -3.97 -22.97 6.95
N ARG A 102 -3.14 -22.07 6.42
CA ARG A 102 -3.57 -20.89 5.69
C ARG A 102 -4.52 -21.18 4.52
N SER A 103 -4.21 -22.17 3.70
CA SER A 103 -5.00 -22.45 2.50
C SER A 103 -6.46 -22.73 2.83
N GLU A 104 -6.71 -23.43 3.92
CA GLU A 104 -8.06 -23.73 4.38
C GLU A 104 -8.73 -22.49 4.98
N LEU A 105 -7.99 -21.73 5.81
CA LEU A 105 -8.49 -20.49 6.40
C LEU A 105 -8.87 -19.46 5.32
N GLU A 106 -8.00 -19.26 4.35
CA GLU A 106 -8.23 -18.31 3.25
C GLU A 106 -9.42 -18.71 2.37
N ALA A 107 -9.65 -20.02 2.16
CA ALA A 107 -10.82 -20.51 1.45
C ALA A 107 -12.13 -20.14 2.19
N ILE A 108 -12.18 -20.33 3.51
CA ILE A 108 -13.32 -19.97 4.36
C ILE A 108 -13.59 -18.47 4.29
N VAL A 109 -12.55 -17.66 4.44
CA VAL A 109 -12.68 -16.19 4.41
C VAL A 109 -13.08 -15.71 3.02
N SER A 110 -12.47 -16.25 1.95
CA SER A 110 -12.81 -15.91 0.55
C SER A 110 -14.27 -16.20 0.22
N GLU A 111 -14.80 -17.34 0.66
CA GLU A 111 -16.23 -17.69 0.46
C GLU A 111 -17.17 -16.64 1.08
N PHE A 112 -16.79 -16.06 2.21
CA PHE A 112 -17.60 -15.02 2.84
C PHE A 112 -17.58 -13.72 2.06
N PHE A 113 -16.38 -13.26 1.60
CA PHE A 113 -16.25 -12.04 0.83
C PHE A 113 -16.93 -12.12 -0.54
N ALA A 114 -16.89 -13.27 -1.18
CA ALA A 114 -17.52 -13.51 -2.49
C ALA A 114 -19.04 -13.39 -2.50
N LYS A 115 -19.71 -13.40 -1.35
CA LYS A 115 -21.18 -13.28 -1.23
C LYS A 115 -21.67 -11.81 -1.29
N ARG A 116 -20.79 -10.83 -1.21
CA ARG A 116 -21.11 -9.41 -1.10
C ARG A 116 -20.28 -8.57 -2.10
N THR A 117 -20.83 -7.46 -2.51
CA THR A 117 -20.07 -6.44 -3.28
C THR A 117 -18.95 -5.82 -2.44
N VAL A 118 -18.02 -5.13 -3.09
CA VAL A 118 -16.96 -4.36 -2.40
C VAL A 118 -17.59 -3.43 -1.36
N GLN A 119 -18.58 -2.62 -1.75
CA GLN A 119 -19.19 -1.64 -0.86
C GLN A 119 -19.91 -2.29 0.34
N GLU A 120 -20.62 -3.38 0.12
CA GLU A 120 -21.28 -4.12 1.20
C GLU A 120 -20.26 -4.72 2.18
N ASN A 121 -19.16 -5.29 1.67
CA ASN A 121 -18.09 -5.80 2.53
C ASN A 121 -17.43 -4.67 3.33
N LEU A 122 -17.12 -3.53 2.71
CA LEU A 122 -16.52 -2.39 3.41
C LEU A 122 -17.42 -1.92 4.57
N THR A 123 -18.69 -1.68 4.31
CA THR A 123 -19.66 -1.24 5.33
C THR A 123 -19.81 -2.29 6.43
N TYR A 124 -19.96 -3.55 6.06
CA TYR A 124 -20.16 -4.67 7.00
C TYR A 124 -19.00 -4.82 8.01
N PHE A 125 -17.77 -4.76 7.51
CA PHE A 125 -16.59 -4.93 8.36
C PHE A 125 -16.22 -3.66 9.13
N GLU A 126 -16.47 -2.46 8.58
CA GLU A 126 -16.27 -1.19 9.28
C GLU A 126 -17.15 -1.10 10.53
N GLU A 127 -18.44 -1.46 10.43
CA GLU A 127 -19.38 -1.50 11.57
C GLU A 127 -18.93 -2.46 12.69
N ARG A 128 -18.12 -3.46 12.35
CA ARG A 128 -17.58 -4.47 13.28
C ARG A 128 -16.16 -4.16 13.75
N GLY A 129 -15.61 -3.03 13.33
CA GLY A 129 -14.27 -2.59 13.70
C GLY A 129 -13.17 -3.52 13.19
N ILE A 130 -13.37 -4.10 12.00
CA ILE A 130 -12.38 -4.93 11.30
C ILE A 130 -11.78 -4.10 10.16
N THR A 131 -10.44 -4.09 10.09
CA THR A 131 -9.71 -3.30 9.10
C THR A 131 -9.81 -3.93 7.72
N VAL A 132 -10.51 -3.26 6.82
CA VAL A 132 -10.64 -3.58 5.40
C VAL A 132 -10.42 -2.34 4.54
N GLY A 133 -10.05 -2.54 3.30
CA GLY A 133 -9.89 -1.45 2.34
C GLY A 133 -10.11 -1.92 0.90
N PRO A 134 -10.67 -1.07 0.02
CA PRO A 134 -10.89 -1.43 -1.36
C PRO A 134 -9.54 -1.50 -2.12
N ILE A 135 -9.45 -2.40 -3.09
CA ILE A 135 -8.37 -2.34 -4.08
C ILE A 135 -8.86 -1.42 -5.21
N CYS A 136 -8.23 -0.26 -5.29
CA CYS A 136 -8.63 0.79 -6.23
C CYS A 136 -7.80 0.75 -7.50
N ASN A 137 -8.43 0.94 -8.64
CA ASN A 137 -7.76 1.29 -9.90
C ASN A 137 -7.56 2.83 -9.97
N ILE A 138 -6.93 3.31 -11.04
CA ILE A 138 -6.64 4.75 -11.17
C ILE A 138 -7.90 5.61 -11.29
N ALA A 139 -8.97 5.08 -11.90
CA ALA A 139 -10.25 5.82 -12.02
C ALA A 139 -10.95 5.95 -10.66
N ASP A 140 -10.75 5.01 -9.76
CA ASP A 140 -11.23 5.07 -8.38
C ASP A 140 -10.39 6.04 -7.56
N LEU A 141 -9.04 5.96 -7.69
CA LEU A 141 -8.11 6.80 -6.93
C LEU A 141 -8.30 8.28 -7.19
N ILE A 142 -8.49 8.72 -8.44
CA ILE A 142 -8.67 10.14 -8.77
C ILE A 142 -9.96 10.74 -8.19
N LYS A 143 -10.92 9.90 -7.82
CA LYS A 143 -12.18 10.29 -7.17
C LYS A 143 -12.17 10.04 -5.66
N HIS A 144 -11.15 9.38 -5.14
CA HIS A 144 -11.11 8.97 -3.75
C HIS A 144 -11.06 10.19 -2.81
N PRO A 145 -11.92 10.28 -1.78
CA PRO A 145 -11.98 11.44 -0.88
C PRO A 145 -10.65 11.83 -0.25
N PHE A 146 -9.81 10.86 0.14
CA PHE A 146 -8.48 11.11 0.67
C PHE A 146 -7.55 11.75 -0.37
N ILE A 147 -7.56 11.27 -1.61
CA ILE A 147 -6.74 11.80 -2.71
C ILE A 147 -7.14 13.24 -3.02
N LEU A 148 -8.46 13.50 -3.10
CA LEU A 148 -9.01 14.83 -3.33
C LEU A 148 -8.74 15.76 -2.14
N GLY A 149 -9.07 15.35 -0.92
CA GLY A 149 -8.90 16.16 0.29
C GLY A 149 -7.45 16.52 0.58
N ARG A 150 -6.52 15.61 0.29
CA ARG A 150 -5.08 15.88 0.39
C ARG A 150 -4.46 16.55 -0.83
N GLN A 151 -5.23 16.76 -1.90
CA GLN A 151 -4.71 17.29 -3.16
C GLN A 151 -3.46 16.52 -3.64
N VAL A 152 -3.55 15.19 -3.62
CA VAL A 152 -2.46 14.31 -4.10
C VAL A 152 -2.33 14.43 -5.61
N VAL A 153 -3.45 14.64 -6.29
CA VAL A 153 -3.53 14.96 -7.72
C VAL A 153 -3.98 16.41 -7.87
N LYS A 154 -3.28 17.16 -8.72
CA LYS A 154 -3.61 18.53 -9.10
C LYS A 154 -3.69 18.65 -10.62
N THR A 155 -4.53 19.55 -11.09
CA THR A 155 -4.65 19.85 -12.53
C THR A 155 -3.69 20.98 -12.90
N TYR A 156 -2.91 20.76 -13.95
CA TYR A 156 -1.96 21.72 -14.50
C TYR A 156 -2.35 22.02 -15.95
N ALA A 157 -2.11 23.25 -16.38
CA ALA A 157 -2.30 23.62 -17.77
C ALA A 157 -1.16 23.03 -18.62
N ASP A 158 -1.51 22.37 -19.71
CA ASP A 158 -0.58 21.82 -20.68
C ASP A 158 -0.93 22.37 -22.09
N PRO A 159 0.04 22.84 -22.87
CA PRO A 159 -0.19 23.45 -24.16
C PRO A 159 -0.87 22.53 -25.18
N ASP A 160 -0.57 21.23 -25.14
CA ASP A 160 -1.05 20.28 -26.15
C ASP A 160 -2.29 19.52 -25.70
N HIS A 161 -2.44 19.27 -24.39
CA HIS A 161 -3.49 18.43 -23.82
C HIS A 161 -4.49 19.22 -22.98
N GLY A 162 -4.29 20.53 -22.79
CA GLY A 162 -5.17 21.37 -21.98
C GLY A 162 -4.96 21.15 -20.48
N ALA A 163 -5.97 20.69 -19.77
CA ALA A 163 -5.91 20.48 -18.32
C ALA A 163 -5.53 19.04 -17.97
N LEU A 164 -4.29 18.83 -17.52
CA LEU A 164 -3.77 17.49 -17.15
C LEU A 164 -3.76 17.27 -15.63
N PRO A 165 -4.37 16.19 -15.14
CA PRO A 165 -4.19 15.76 -13.76
C PRO A 165 -2.83 15.11 -13.60
N MET A 166 -2.01 15.65 -12.68
CA MET A 166 -0.69 15.11 -12.33
C MET A 166 -0.54 15.03 -10.82
N HIS A 167 0.35 14.15 -10.35
CA HIS A 167 0.65 14.08 -8.92
C HIS A 167 1.27 15.40 -8.43
N ALA A 168 0.87 15.84 -7.26
CA ALA A 168 1.47 16.99 -6.59
C ALA A 168 2.84 16.61 -6.01
N PRO A 169 3.78 17.56 -5.84
CA PRO A 169 5.06 17.31 -5.17
C PRO A 169 4.85 16.76 -3.75
N PHE A 170 5.67 15.81 -3.36
CA PHE A 170 5.73 15.25 -2.02
C PHE A 170 7.21 15.13 -1.55
N PRO A 171 7.50 15.17 -0.24
CA PRO A 171 6.54 15.44 0.86
C PRO A 171 6.05 16.90 0.85
N LYS A 172 4.91 17.12 1.52
CA LYS A 172 4.40 18.50 1.70
C LYS A 172 5.16 19.19 2.80
N LEU A 173 5.92 20.21 2.45
CA LEU A 173 6.70 21.03 3.38
C LEU A 173 5.91 22.29 3.73
N SER A 174 5.74 22.58 5.02
CA SER A 174 4.97 23.74 5.48
C SER A 174 5.66 25.09 5.20
N GLY A 175 6.96 25.13 5.34
CA GLY A 175 7.75 26.35 5.14
C GLY A 175 8.23 26.57 3.70
N THR A 176 8.43 25.48 2.93
CA THR A 176 8.93 25.52 1.55
C THR A 176 8.17 24.52 0.69
N PRO A 177 6.89 24.78 0.40
CA PRO A 177 6.08 23.85 -0.37
C PRO A 177 6.62 23.66 -1.78
N GLY A 178 6.64 22.40 -2.23
CA GLY A 178 7.00 22.08 -3.61
C GLY A 178 5.92 22.58 -4.59
N THR A 179 6.36 23.08 -5.73
CA THR A 179 5.47 23.54 -6.81
C THR A 179 5.92 22.98 -8.15
N VAL A 180 4.97 22.70 -9.02
CA VAL A 180 5.23 22.44 -10.45
C VAL A 180 5.17 23.79 -11.14
N ARG A 181 6.28 24.23 -11.74
CA ARG A 181 6.40 25.55 -12.38
C ARG A 181 5.97 25.52 -13.84
N THR A 182 6.33 24.44 -14.52
CA THR A 182 6.04 24.25 -15.96
C THR A 182 5.58 22.82 -16.20
N PRO A 183 4.75 22.56 -17.21
CA PRO A 183 4.48 21.20 -17.68
C PRO A 183 5.74 20.55 -18.26
N ALA A 184 5.64 19.31 -18.70
CA ALA A 184 6.73 18.65 -19.41
C ALA A 184 7.11 19.45 -20.68
N PRO A 185 8.39 19.77 -20.91
CA PRO A 185 8.79 20.50 -22.11
C PRO A 185 8.72 19.58 -23.33
N MET A 186 8.45 20.18 -24.50
CA MET A 186 8.61 19.49 -25.77
C MET A 186 10.09 19.16 -26.03
N GLN A 187 10.33 18.13 -26.83
CA GLN A 187 11.68 17.74 -27.21
C GLN A 187 12.43 18.94 -27.84
N GLY A 188 13.57 19.31 -27.27
CA GLY A 188 14.37 20.42 -27.73
C GLY A 188 13.91 21.82 -27.34
N GLN A 189 12.79 21.96 -26.61
CA GLN A 189 12.18 23.25 -26.28
C GLN A 189 13.16 24.25 -25.60
N ASN A 190 14.04 23.74 -24.75
CA ASN A 190 14.99 24.56 -23.97
C ASN A 190 16.44 24.46 -24.49
N THR A 191 16.66 23.86 -25.67
CA THR A 191 18.03 23.59 -26.16
C THR A 191 18.81 24.89 -26.37
N ASP A 192 18.21 25.85 -27.03
CA ASP A 192 18.92 27.13 -27.34
C ASP A 192 19.18 27.96 -26.08
N GLU A 193 18.24 27.95 -25.12
CA GLU A 193 18.40 28.62 -23.83
C GLU A 193 19.58 28.02 -23.04
N VAL A 194 19.59 26.68 -22.90
CA VAL A 194 20.66 26.00 -22.14
C VAL A 194 22.03 26.07 -22.80
N LEU A 195 22.09 26.05 -24.14
CA LEU A 195 23.39 26.13 -24.84
C LEU A 195 23.92 27.57 -24.99
N SER A 196 23.10 28.58 -24.71
CA SER A 196 23.50 30.00 -24.75
C SER A 196 24.01 30.55 -23.42
N GLU A 197 23.87 29.79 -22.30
CA GLU A 197 24.43 30.09 -20.98
C GLU A 197 25.90 29.61 -20.89
#